data_5baee5b4c5ff68c8b2879a19c2144996
#
_entry.id   5baee5b4c5ff68c8b2879a19c2144996
#
_cell.length_a   1.000
_cell.length_b   1.000
_cell.length_c   1.000
_cell.angle_alpha   90.00
_cell.angle_beta   90.00
_cell.angle_gamma   90.00
#
_symmetry.space_group_name_H-M   'P 1'
#
loop_
_entity.id
_entity.type
_entity.pdbx_description
1 polymer ?
#
loop_
_entity_poly.entity_id
_entity_poly.type
_entity_poly.pdbx_seq_one_letter_code
_entity_poly.pdbx_strand_id
1 'polypeptide(L)'
;MKNALITASTKGMGRATAIALAKEGISLALCSRNGNDLDAFKNELLNINPAIKVFTAVTDVSDKQQLLAFAEGAEKALGPISIIVNNAGMYEHQSILDDNDSTLQKQINTNLAPAYELYRHFGKKMKEAREGHIFTICSVASLNPIAEAGTYSVTKYALLGLNKVMRTEMQPYGVKVTAIIPGSTLTYSWKGMDVDKDKMVLPEDISSAIVNIYKMSAGANVDEIVIKPAYGQI
;
A
#
# COMPACT_ATOMS: atom_id res chain seq x y z
N MET A 1 -5.83 -19.22 -8.98
CA MET A 1 -6.44 -17.99 -8.43
C MET A 1 -5.29 -17.11 -7.96
N LYS A 2 -5.34 -15.81 -8.21
CA LYS A 2 -4.27 -14.89 -7.77
C LYS A 2 -4.53 -14.44 -6.34
N ASN A 3 -3.47 -14.19 -5.59
CA ASN A 3 -3.54 -13.79 -4.20
C ASN A 3 -2.82 -12.46 -3.99
N ALA A 4 -3.45 -11.54 -3.30
CA ALA A 4 -2.90 -10.24 -2.97
C ALA A 4 -2.70 -10.07 -1.45
N LEU A 5 -1.59 -9.44 -1.07
CA LEU A 5 -1.33 -9.01 0.28
C LEU A 5 -1.40 -7.48 0.35
N ILE A 6 -2.19 -6.94 1.29
CA ILE A 6 -2.40 -5.50 1.45
C ILE A 6 -2.14 -5.11 2.91
N THR A 7 -1.23 -4.18 3.13
CA THR A 7 -0.97 -3.66 4.48
C THR A 7 -1.91 -2.50 4.84
N ALA A 8 -2.30 -2.38 6.13
CA ALA A 8 -3.20 -1.36 6.65
C ALA A 8 -4.53 -1.25 5.86
N SER A 9 -5.22 -2.37 5.72
CA SER A 9 -6.26 -2.61 4.71
C SER A 9 -7.70 -2.27 5.14
N THR A 10 -7.97 -1.90 6.39
CA THR A 10 -9.35 -1.72 6.88
C THR A 10 -9.95 -0.33 6.62
N LYS A 11 -9.16 0.64 6.21
CA LYS A 11 -9.59 2.05 5.98
C LYS A 11 -8.94 2.65 4.74
N GLY A 12 -9.52 3.73 4.22
CA GLY A 12 -8.95 4.55 3.13
C GLY A 12 -8.58 3.75 1.87
N MET A 13 -7.43 4.06 1.30
CA MET A 13 -6.95 3.48 0.03
C MET A 13 -6.76 1.97 0.09
N GLY A 14 -6.26 1.44 1.22
CA GLY A 14 -6.08 -0.01 1.40
C GLY A 14 -7.42 -0.75 1.39
N ARG A 15 -8.46 -0.20 2.02
CA ARG A 15 -9.82 -0.78 2.02
C ARG A 15 -10.43 -0.74 0.62
N ALA A 16 -10.37 0.40 -0.05
CA ALA A 16 -10.88 0.52 -1.42
C ALA A 16 -10.17 -0.46 -2.37
N THR A 17 -8.84 -0.59 -2.24
CA THR A 17 -8.06 -1.54 -3.04
C THR A 17 -8.45 -2.99 -2.77
N ALA A 18 -8.67 -3.37 -1.51
CA ALA A 18 -9.12 -4.72 -1.16
C ALA A 18 -10.49 -5.03 -1.79
N ILE A 19 -11.45 -4.10 -1.71
CA ILE A 19 -12.77 -4.24 -2.34
C ILE A 19 -12.64 -4.40 -3.86
N ALA A 20 -11.83 -3.56 -4.50
CA ALA A 20 -11.66 -3.59 -5.94
C ALA A 20 -11.03 -4.92 -6.41
N LEU A 21 -9.99 -5.41 -5.72
CA LEU A 21 -9.37 -6.70 -6.02
C LEU A 21 -10.28 -7.90 -5.72
N ALA A 22 -11.11 -7.83 -4.67
CA ALA A 22 -12.11 -8.86 -4.37
C ALA A 22 -13.13 -9.02 -5.51
N LYS A 23 -13.60 -7.90 -6.08
CA LYS A 23 -14.50 -7.89 -7.25
C LYS A 23 -13.86 -8.55 -8.49
N GLU A 24 -12.54 -8.48 -8.62
CA GLU A 24 -11.78 -9.16 -9.69
C GLU A 24 -11.48 -10.64 -9.39
N GLY A 25 -12.02 -11.20 -8.30
CA GLY A 25 -11.84 -12.62 -7.93
C GLY A 25 -10.47 -12.94 -7.32
N ILE A 26 -9.76 -11.94 -6.81
CA ILE A 26 -8.45 -12.10 -6.19
C ILE A 26 -8.63 -12.38 -4.70
N SER A 27 -8.00 -13.46 -4.21
CA SER A 27 -7.97 -13.79 -2.79
C SER A 27 -7.05 -12.84 -2.01
N LEU A 28 -7.39 -12.51 -0.78
CA LEU A 28 -6.80 -11.40 -0.06
C LEU A 28 -6.18 -11.81 1.28
N ALA A 29 -4.97 -11.37 1.53
CA ALA A 29 -4.34 -11.32 2.85
C ALA A 29 -4.33 -9.87 3.34
N LEU A 30 -4.98 -9.61 4.46
CA LEU A 30 -5.25 -8.29 4.98
C LEU A 30 -4.74 -8.14 6.41
N CYS A 31 -4.13 -7.01 6.72
CA CYS A 31 -3.75 -6.71 8.10
C CYS A 31 -4.15 -5.30 8.54
N SER A 32 -4.41 -5.17 9.82
CA SER A 32 -4.56 -3.91 10.54
C SER A 32 -4.30 -4.13 12.03
N ARG A 33 -4.23 -3.04 12.79
CA ARG A 33 -4.07 -3.10 14.26
C ARG A 33 -5.36 -3.42 15.03
N ASN A 34 -6.52 -3.35 14.37
CA ASN A 34 -7.82 -3.57 15.00
C ASN A 34 -8.46 -4.86 14.45
N GLY A 35 -8.61 -5.86 15.32
CA GLY A 35 -9.20 -7.15 14.98
C GLY A 35 -10.67 -7.07 14.61
N ASN A 36 -11.46 -6.28 15.34
CA ASN A 36 -12.89 -6.13 15.05
C ASN A 36 -13.15 -5.53 13.67
N ASP A 37 -12.33 -4.52 13.27
CA ASP A 37 -12.40 -3.92 11.93
C ASP A 37 -12.05 -4.96 10.86
N LEU A 38 -11.07 -5.85 11.12
CA LEU A 38 -10.68 -6.91 10.21
C LEU A 38 -11.77 -7.96 10.02
N ASP A 39 -12.40 -8.43 11.10
CA ASP A 39 -13.44 -9.46 11.04
C ASP A 39 -14.68 -8.93 10.33
N ALA A 40 -15.12 -7.71 10.64
CA ALA A 40 -16.21 -7.06 9.93
C ALA A 40 -15.91 -6.91 8.43
N PHE A 41 -14.69 -6.48 8.10
CA PHE A 41 -14.28 -6.26 6.71
C PHE A 41 -14.11 -7.57 5.94
N LYS A 42 -13.61 -8.63 6.57
CA LYS A 42 -13.57 -9.98 5.97
C LYS A 42 -14.97 -10.44 5.57
N ASN A 43 -15.94 -10.31 6.46
CA ASN A 43 -17.34 -10.70 6.17
C ASN A 43 -17.93 -9.88 5.02
N GLU A 44 -17.66 -8.58 4.97
CA GLU A 44 -18.07 -7.72 3.85
C GLU A 44 -17.47 -8.18 2.51
N LEU A 45 -16.18 -8.50 2.48
CA LEU A 45 -15.50 -8.96 1.26
C LEU A 45 -16.04 -10.31 0.77
N LEU A 46 -16.35 -11.24 1.68
CA LEU A 46 -16.96 -12.52 1.34
C LEU A 46 -18.41 -12.36 0.85
N ASN A 47 -19.14 -11.32 1.30
CA ASN A 47 -20.45 -10.98 0.74
C ASN A 47 -20.33 -10.37 -0.67
N ILE A 48 -19.27 -9.60 -0.94
CA ILE A 48 -19.00 -9.05 -2.28
C ILE A 48 -18.64 -10.16 -3.27
N ASN A 49 -17.79 -11.09 -2.84
CA ASN A 49 -17.39 -12.23 -3.68
C ASN A 49 -17.12 -13.48 -2.82
N PRO A 50 -18.09 -14.41 -2.73
CA PRO A 50 -17.95 -15.61 -1.90
C PRO A 50 -16.96 -16.65 -2.47
N ALA A 51 -16.47 -16.47 -3.70
CA ALA A 51 -15.53 -17.39 -4.33
C ALA A 51 -14.07 -17.14 -3.91
N ILE A 52 -13.76 -16.00 -3.32
CA ILE A 52 -12.39 -15.67 -2.86
C ILE A 52 -12.11 -16.21 -1.47
N LYS A 53 -10.83 -16.37 -1.15
CA LYS A 53 -10.37 -16.60 0.22
C LYS A 53 -9.90 -15.26 0.83
N VAL A 54 -10.19 -15.06 2.11
CA VAL A 54 -9.74 -13.88 2.84
C VAL A 54 -9.05 -14.34 4.13
N PHE A 55 -7.75 -14.09 4.20
CA PHE A 55 -6.93 -14.26 5.41
C PHE A 55 -6.76 -12.90 6.09
N THR A 56 -6.92 -12.84 7.39
CA THR A 56 -6.76 -11.62 8.19
C THR A 56 -5.82 -11.86 9.36
N ALA A 57 -4.99 -10.88 9.71
CA ALA A 57 -4.16 -10.92 10.91
C ALA A 57 -4.06 -9.52 11.56
N VAL A 58 -4.20 -9.50 12.88
CA VAL A 58 -3.89 -8.28 13.66
C VAL A 58 -2.39 -8.10 13.64
N THR A 59 -1.94 -6.96 13.11
CA THR A 59 -0.51 -6.72 12.85
C THR A 59 -0.21 -5.24 12.99
N ASP A 60 0.78 -4.93 13.81
CA ASP A 60 1.48 -3.66 13.71
C ASP A 60 2.63 -3.81 12.69
N VAL A 61 2.50 -3.15 11.55
CA VAL A 61 3.48 -3.24 10.47
C VAL A 61 4.84 -2.63 10.84
N SER A 62 4.91 -1.80 11.87
CA SER A 62 6.16 -1.24 12.40
C SER A 62 6.97 -2.26 13.20
N ASP A 63 6.33 -3.35 13.63
CA ASP A 63 6.96 -4.52 14.23
C ASP A 63 7.29 -5.54 13.15
N LYS A 64 8.58 -5.72 12.89
CA LYS A 64 9.07 -6.64 11.86
C LYS A 64 8.64 -8.09 12.10
N GLN A 65 8.59 -8.54 13.35
CA GLN A 65 8.22 -9.93 13.66
C GLN A 65 6.75 -10.18 13.35
N GLN A 66 5.87 -9.27 13.75
CA GLN A 66 4.45 -9.34 13.41
C GLN A 66 4.22 -9.27 11.89
N LEU A 67 4.93 -8.37 11.19
CA LEU A 67 4.82 -8.24 9.73
C LEU A 67 5.21 -9.53 9.00
N LEU A 68 6.33 -10.16 9.39
CA LEU A 68 6.78 -11.40 8.78
C LEU A 68 5.86 -12.58 9.15
N ALA A 69 5.37 -12.65 10.38
CA ALA A 69 4.36 -13.65 10.76
C ALA A 69 3.07 -13.52 9.94
N PHE A 70 2.63 -12.28 9.66
CA PHE A 70 1.50 -12.03 8.76
C PHE A 70 1.81 -12.51 7.33
N ALA A 71 2.99 -12.22 6.79
CA ALA A 71 3.40 -12.65 5.46
C ALA A 71 3.42 -14.19 5.32
N GLU A 72 4.01 -14.89 6.29
CA GLU A 72 4.05 -16.36 6.35
C GLU A 72 2.65 -16.97 6.51
N GLY A 73 1.82 -16.39 7.38
CA GLY A 73 0.43 -16.80 7.56
C GLY A 73 -0.41 -16.64 6.28
N ALA A 74 -0.17 -15.55 5.53
CA ALA A 74 -0.81 -15.31 4.24
C ALA A 74 -0.46 -16.40 3.21
N GLU A 75 0.81 -16.76 3.09
CA GLU A 75 1.25 -17.84 2.19
C GLU A 75 0.68 -19.19 2.58
N LYS A 76 0.66 -19.50 3.89
CA LYS A 76 0.09 -20.75 4.41
C LYS A 76 -1.41 -20.86 4.12
N ALA A 77 -2.15 -19.76 4.23
CA ALA A 77 -3.60 -19.74 4.05
C ALA A 77 -4.05 -19.69 2.59
N LEU A 78 -3.33 -18.94 1.75
CA LEU A 78 -3.75 -18.63 0.38
C LEU A 78 -2.88 -19.31 -0.69
N GLY A 79 -1.68 -19.74 -0.35
CA GLY A 79 -0.64 -20.12 -1.30
C GLY A 79 0.21 -18.93 -1.76
N PRO A 80 0.91 -19.04 -2.89
CA PRO A 80 1.82 -18.00 -3.37
C PRO A 80 1.14 -16.63 -3.51
N ILE A 81 1.77 -15.61 -2.98
CA ILE A 81 1.33 -14.21 -3.10
C ILE A 81 1.93 -13.62 -4.38
N SER A 82 1.08 -13.23 -5.32
CA SER A 82 1.50 -12.64 -6.61
C SER A 82 1.29 -11.13 -6.70
N ILE A 83 0.54 -10.54 -5.77
CA ILE A 83 0.30 -9.10 -5.71
C ILE A 83 0.61 -8.60 -4.31
N ILE A 84 1.42 -7.56 -4.21
CA ILE A 84 1.69 -6.87 -2.93
C ILE A 84 1.24 -5.42 -3.07
N VAL A 85 0.48 -4.92 -2.10
CA VAL A 85 0.14 -3.51 -1.99
C VAL A 85 0.71 -2.97 -0.68
N ASN A 86 1.87 -2.34 -0.76
CA ASN A 86 2.50 -1.60 0.34
C ASN A 86 1.71 -0.30 0.56
N ASN A 87 0.65 -0.38 1.38
CA ASN A 87 -0.27 0.74 1.61
C ASN A 87 -0.08 1.39 2.99
N ALA A 88 0.53 0.70 3.95
CA ALA A 88 0.74 1.26 5.27
C ALA A 88 1.54 2.56 5.23
N GLY A 89 1.10 3.53 6.02
CA GLY A 89 1.77 4.80 6.16
C GLY A 89 1.12 5.65 7.23
N MET A 90 1.91 6.53 7.82
CA MET A 90 1.46 7.54 8.76
C MET A 90 1.96 8.92 8.30
N TYR A 91 1.18 9.93 8.59
CA TYR A 91 1.47 11.33 8.33
C TYR A 91 1.52 12.08 9.66
N GLU A 92 2.54 12.86 9.85
CA GLU A 92 2.63 13.84 10.95
C GLU A 92 2.93 15.22 10.34
N HIS A 93 2.14 16.20 10.75
CA HIS A 93 2.26 17.58 10.29
C HIS A 93 3.19 18.33 11.22
N GLN A 94 4.49 18.34 10.90
CA GLN A 94 5.51 19.02 11.68
C GLN A 94 6.77 19.27 10.84
N SER A 95 7.43 20.41 11.02
CA SER A 95 8.74 20.67 10.42
C SER A 95 9.81 19.79 11.09
N ILE A 96 10.90 19.48 10.38
CA ILE A 96 12.00 18.69 10.96
C ILE A 96 12.62 19.36 12.18
N LEU A 97 12.68 20.69 12.17
CA LEU A 97 13.30 21.45 13.28
C LEU A 97 12.49 21.39 14.57
N ASP A 98 11.18 21.10 14.45
CA ASP A 98 10.27 21.01 15.60
C ASP A 98 9.91 19.55 15.95
N ASP A 99 10.45 18.58 15.22
CA ASP A 99 10.24 17.16 15.48
C ASP A 99 10.85 16.74 16.83
N ASN A 100 10.22 15.74 17.44
CA ASN A 100 10.83 15.07 18.59
C ASN A 100 11.79 13.95 18.14
N ASP A 101 12.68 13.53 19.03
CA ASP A 101 13.77 12.57 18.74
C ASP A 101 13.28 11.22 18.18
N SER A 102 12.02 10.84 18.40
CA SER A 102 11.46 9.55 17.95
C SER A 102 10.74 9.61 16.61
N THR A 103 10.39 10.80 16.10
CA THR A 103 9.53 10.99 14.93
C THR A 103 10.10 10.32 13.68
N LEU A 104 11.36 10.55 13.37
CA LEU A 104 12.01 9.96 12.20
C LEU A 104 11.96 8.42 12.24
N GLN A 105 12.39 7.82 13.36
CA GLN A 105 12.43 6.36 13.47
C GLN A 105 11.04 5.75 13.40
N LYS A 106 10.05 6.35 14.04
CA LYS A 106 8.65 5.91 14.02
C LYS A 106 8.09 5.94 12.58
N GLN A 107 8.38 7.01 11.84
CA GLN A 107 7.94 7.12 10.44
C GLN A 107 8.71 6.17 9.52
N ILE A 108 10.02 5.95 9.71
CA ILE A 108 10.77 4.93 8.97
C ILE A 108 10.16 3.55 9.21
N ASN A 109 9.90 3.19 10.46
CA ASN A 109 9.35 1.89 10.82
C ASN A 109 7.95 1.64 10.25
N THR A 110 7.17 2.70 9.99
CA THR A 110 5.80 2.57 9.46
C THR A 110 5.73 2.77 7.95
N ASN A 111 6.45 3.76 7.39
CA ASN A 111 6.31 4.18 6.00
C ASN A 111 7.28 3.47 5.05
N LEU A 112 8.44 3.04 5.53
CA LEU A 112 9.52 2.51 4.68
C LEU A 112 9.85 1.05 4.97
N ALA A 113 10.15 0.72 6.22
CA ALA A 113 10.65 -0.59 6.61
C ALA A 113 9.68 -1.74 6.22
N PRO A 114 8.34 -1.63 6.34
CA PRO A 114 7.44 -2.70 5.95
C PRO A 114 7.55 -3.07 4.47
N ALA A 115 7.64 -2.09 3.58
CA ALA A 115 7.79 -2.33 2.14
C ALA A 115 9.12 -3.04 1.83
N TYR A 116 10.20 -2.63 2.50
CA TYR A 116 11.51 -3.26 2.37
C TYR A 116 11.51 -4.72 2.84
N GLU A 117 10.91 -5.02 4.00
CA GLU A 117 10.87 -6.37 4.55
C GLU A 117 9.96 -7.30 3.74
N LEU A 118 8.80 -6.83 3.28
CA LEU A 118 7.93 -7.61 2.39
C LEU A 118 8.59 -7.90 1.05
N TYR A 119 9.35 -6.94 0.50
CA TYR A 119 10.13 -7.16 -0.71
C TYR A 119 11.20 -8.24 -0.50
N ARG A 120 11.92 -8.21 0.62
CA ARG A 120 12.90 -9.26 0.95
C ARG A 120 12.27 -10.63 1.12
N HIS A 121 11.06 -10.69 1.69
CA HIS A 121 10.35 -11.95 1.94
C HIS A 121 9.80 -12.57 0.64
N PHE A 122 9.12 -11.77 -0.19
CA PHE A 122 8.44 -12.25 -1.39
C PHE A 122 9.26 -12.14 -2.67
N GLY A 123 10.18 -11.18 -2.75
CA GLY A 123 10.88 -10.84 -3.98
C GLY A 123 11.65 -12.01 -4.59
N LYS A 124 12.34 -12.83 -3.79
CA LYS A 124 13.04 -14.04 -4.30
C LYS A 124 12.06 -15.03 -4.93
N LYS A 125 10.91 -15.26 -4.28
CA LYS A 125 9.86 -16.17 -4.76
C LYS A 125 9.22 -15.65 -6.06
N MET A 126 8.92 -14.36 -6.14
CA MET A 126 8.41 -13.72 -7.35
C MET A 126 9.42 -13.79 -8.50
N LYS A 127 10.69 -13.55 -8.21
CA LYS A 127 11.79 -13.68 -9.17
C LYS A 127 11.89 -15.10 -9.73
N GLU A 128 11.86 -16.11 -8.89
CA GLU A 128 11.91 -17.54 -9.26
C GLU A 128 10.68 -17.94 -10.08
N ALA A 129 9.49 -17.48 -9.67
CA ALA A 129 8.24 -17.73 -10.39
C ALA A 129 8.14 -16.93 -11.71
N ARG A 130 8.98 -15.91 -11.91
CA ARG A 130 8.90 -14.92 -13.00
C ARG A 130 7.51 -14.29 -13.12
N GLU A 131 6.88 -14.08 -11.97
CA GLU A 131 5.53 -13.57 -11.86
C GLU A 131 5.36 -12.77 -10.57
N GLY A 132 4.75 -11.58 -10.67
CA GLY A 132 4.38 -10.76 -9.53
C GLY A 132 4.11 -9.32 -9.92
N HIS A 133 3.38 -8.61 -9.05
CA HIS A 133 3.18 -7.18 -9.16
C HIS A 133 3.23 -6.53 -7.78
N ILE A 134 4.17 -5.62 -7.59
CA ILE A 134 4.34 -4.88 -6.34
C ILE A 134 3.86 -3.44 -6.56
N PHE A 135 2.82 -3.05 -5.85
CA PHE A 135 2.34 -1.67 -5.77
C PHE A 135 2.81 -1.03 -4.47
N THR A 136 3.28 0.20 -4.56
CA THR A 136 3.70 0.97 -3.38
C THR A 136 2.97 2.31 -3.35
N ILE A 137 2.22 2.55 -2.27
CA ILE A 137 1.52 3.83 -2.07
C ILE A 137 2.51 4.87 -1.54
N CYS A 138 3.07 5.62 -2.46
CA CYS A 138 3.95 6.77 -2.21
C CYS A 138 3.12 8.01 -1.83
N SER A 139 3.52 9.18 -2.27
CA SER A 139 2.82 10.46 -2.09
C SER A 139 3.39 11.50 -3.05
N VAL A 140 2.64 12.56 -3.35
CA VAL A 140 3.23 13.76 -3.97
C VAL A 140 4.39 14.33 -3.15
N ALA A 141 4.39 14.09 -1.84
CA ALA A 141 5.53 14.39 -0.96
C ALA A 141 6.80 13.57 -1.29
N SER A 142 6.70 12.54 -2.14
CA SER A 142 7.87 11.82 -2.70
C SER A 142 8.52 12.54 -3.87
N LEU A 143 7.88 13.55 -4.42
CA LEU A 143 8.33 14.33 -5.59
C LEU A 143 8.66 15.78 -5.20
N ASN A 144 7.81 16.37 -4.37
CA ASN A 144 7.95 17.73 -3.89
C ASN A 144 7.80 17.73 -2.37
N PRO A 145 8.81 18.16 -1.60
CA PRO A 145 8.76 18.11 -0.15
C PRO A 145 7.72 19.10 0.39
N ILE A 146 7.11 18.73 1.51
CA ILE A 146 6.17 19.57 2.25
C ILE A 146 6.93 20.07 3.48
N ALA A 147 7.14 21.37 3.60
CA ALA A 147 7.94 21.96 4.67
C ALA A 147 7.35 21.67 6.06
N GLU A 148 6.00 21.72 6.16
CA GLU A 148 5.25 21.46 7.38
C GLU A 148 5.06 19.95 7.67
N ALA A 149 5.70 19.09 6.87
CA ALA A 149 5.73 17.63 7.05
C ALA A 149 7.06 17.06 6.55
N GLY A 150 8.16 17.64 7.05
CA GLY A 150 9.50 17.40 6.52
C GLY A 150 9.92 15.95 6.69
N THR A 151 9.81 15.37 7.88
CA THR A 151 10.16 13.98 8.16
C THR A 151 9.30 12.99 7.37
N TYR A 152 8.00 13.27 7.21
CA TYR A 152 7.14 12.50 6.32
C TYR A 152 7.67 12.54 4.88
N SER A 153 8.01 13.72 4.36
CA SER A 153 8.57 13.87 3.02
C SER A 153 9.84 13.04 2.85
N VAL A 154 10.77 13.08 3.80
CA VAL A 154 12.00 12.25 3.78
C VAL A 154 11.66 10.77 3.63
N THR A 155 10.72 10.25 4.43
CA THR A 155 10.33 8.82 4.34
C THR A 155 9.64 8.48 3.02
N LYS A 156 8.87 9.40 2.44
CA LYS A 156 8.19 9.19 1.15
C LYS A 156 9.15 9.29 -0.04
N TYR A 157 10.17 10.15 0.01
CA TYR A 157 11.29 10.12 -0.95
C TYR A 157 12.06 8.80 -0.89
N ALA A 158 12.38 8.33 0.32
CA ALA A 158 13.06 7.05 0.52
C ALA A 158 12.22 5.88 0.00
N LEU A 159 10.89 5.89 0.22
CA LEU A 159 9.97 4.86 -0.25
C LEU A 159 9.88 4.82 -1.79
N LEU A 160 9.87 5.98 -2.45
CA LEU A 160 9.92 6.06 -3.91
C LEU A 160 11.28 5.56 -4.44
N GLY A 161 12.38 5.91 -3.75
CA GLY A 161 13.71 5.38 -4.05
C GLY A 161 13.76 3.86 -3.94
N LEU A 162 13.21 3.29 -2.87
CA LEU A 162 13.08 1.84 -2.70
C LEU A 162 12.26 1.22 -3.85
N ASN A 163 11.14 1.82 -4.24
CA ASN A 163 10.32 1.33 -5.36
C ASN A 163 11.12 1.27 -6.67
N LYS A 164 11.94 2.30 -6.95
CA LYS A 164 12.81 2.34 -8.14
C LYS A 164 13.87 1.22 -8.11
N VAL A 165 14.49 0.97 -6.96
CA VAL A 165 15.45 -0.13 -6.79
C VAL A 165 14.76 -1.48 -7.02
N MET A 166 13.62 -1.73 -6.37
CA MET A 166 12.84 -2.96 -6.55
C MET A 166 12.50 -3.19 -8.04
N ARG A 167 12.10 -2.15 -8.76
CA ARG A 167 11.80 -2.23 -10.19
C ARG A 167 13.02 -2.64 -11.02
N THR A 168 14.16 -2.01 -10.79
CA THR A 168 15.41 -2.33 -11.49
C THR A 168 15.84 -3.79 -11.25
N GLU A 169 15.71 -4.28 -10.02
CA GLU A 169 16.06 -5.66 -9.66
C GLU A 169 15.08 -6.70 -10.25
N MET A 170 13.80 -6.34 -10.41
CA MET A 170 12.73 -7.26 -10.81
C MET A 170 12.44 -7.28 -12.31
N GLN A 171 12.74 -6.19 -13.01
CA GLN A 171 12.49 -6.05 -14.45
C GLN A 171 13.04 -7.21 -15.30
N PRO A 172 14.27 -7.74 -15.09
CA PRO A 172 14.78 -8.86 -15.89
C PRO A 172 14.00 -10.18 -15.73
N TYR A 173 13.16 -10.25 -14.70
CA TYR A 173 12.37 -11.42 -14.37
C TYR A 173 10.88 -11.28 -14.72
N GLY A 174 10.49 -10.17 -15.34
CA GLY A 174 9.09 -9.91 -15.70
C GLY A 174 8.17 -9.60 -14.51
N VAL A 175 8.71 -9.37 -13.32
CA VAL A 175 7.95 -8.94 -12.13
C VAL A 175 7.76 -7.43 -12.20
N LYS A 176 6.50 -7.01 -12.11
CA LYS A 176 6.10 -5.61 -12.24
C LYS A 176 6.22 -4.87 -10.90
N VAL A 177 6.65 -3.62 -10.96
CA VAL A 177 6.75 -2.77 -9.75
C VAL A 177 6.27 -1.36 -10.10
N THR A 178 5.21 -0.93 -9.42
CA THR A 178 4.52 0.34 -9.68
C THR A 178 4.48 1.22 -8.44
N ALA A 179 4.86 2.47 -8.55
CA ALA A 179 4.62 3.51 -7.55
C ALA A 179 3.30 4.22 -7.84
N ILE A 180 2.38 4.18 -6.90
CA ILE A 180 1.17 5.02 -6.91
C ILE A 180 1.51 6.27 -6.08
N ILE A 181 1.33 7.44 -6.67
CA ILE A 181 1.74 8.73 -6.07
C ILE A 181 0.50 9.61 -5.90
N PRO A 182 -0.27 9.41 -4.81
CA PRO A 182 -1.47 10.19 -4.55
C PRO A 182 -1.13 11.61 -4.06
N GLY A 183 -1.96 12.55 -4.43
CA GLY A 183 -2.11 13.83 -3.73
C GLY A 183 -3.11 13.76 -2.58
N SER A 184 -3.72 14.91 -2.24
CA SER A 184 -4.72 15.01 -1.16
C SER A 184 -5.88 14.07 -1.44
N THR A 185 -5.89 12.93 -0.74
CA THR A 185 -6.88 11.85 -0.92
C THR A 185 -7.78 11.78 0.30
N LEU A 186 -9.09 11.74 0.09
CA LEU A 186 -10.11 11.71 1.13
C LEU A 186 -10.04 10.39 1.91
N THR A 187 -9.30 10.38 3.00
CA THR A 187 -9.13 9.23 3.89
C THR A 187 -9.47 9.61 5.33
N TYR A 188 -9.40 8.65 6.24
CA TYR A 188 -9.64 8.90 7.66
C TYR A 188 -8.69 9.94 8.28
N SER A 189 -7.53 10.18 7.68
CA SER A 189 -6.56 11.19 8.14
C SER A 189 -7.11 12.62 8.11
N TRP A 190 -8.13 12.88 7.30
CA TRP A 190 -8.79 14.19 7.19
C TRP A 190 -9.99 14.35 8.13
N LYS A 191 -10.24 13.36 9.02
CA LYS A 191 -11.36 13.41 9.95
C LYS A 191 -11.21 14.59 10.92
N GLY A 192 -12.21 15.47 10.93
CA GLY A 192 -12.23 16.67 11.79
C GLY A 192 -11.59 17.90 11.18
N MET A 193 -11.03 17.79 9.98
CA MET A 193 -10.55 18.95 9.22
C MET A 193 -11.68 19.50 8.34
N ASP A 194 -11.77 20.82 8.23
CA ASP A 194 -12.68 21.50 7.32
C ASP A 194 -12.06 21.55 5.92
N VAL A 195 -12.39 20.56 5.09
CA VAL A 195 -11.88 20.44 3.72
C VAL A 195 -13.03 20.23 2.75
N ASP A 196 -12.88 20.78 1.55
CA ASP A 196 -13.83 20.57 0.45
C ASP A 196 -13.64 19.16 -0.12
N LYS A 197 -14.45 18.21 0.36
CA LYS A 197 -14.36 16.79 0.03
C LYS A 197 -14.58 16.51 -1.45
N ASP A 198 -15.38 17.34 -2.13
CA ASP A 198 -15.68 17.15 -3.56
C ASP A 198 -14.50 17.53 -4.46
N LYS A 199 -13.50 18.20 -3.90
CA LYS A 199 -12.25 18.54 -4.59
C LYS A 199 -11.09 17.59 -4.32
N MET A 200 -11.28 16.57 -3.51
CA MET A 200 -10.23 15.61 -3.17
C MET A 200 -10.24 14.39 -4.09
N VAL A 201 -9.08 13.73 -4.20
CA VAL A 201 -9.01 12.39 -4.78
C VAL A 201 -9.75 11.41 -3.87
N LEU A 202 -10.54 10.51 -4.44
CA LEU A 202 -11.21 9.46 -3.67
C LEU A 202 -10.31 8.21 -3.55
N PRO A 203 -10.41 7.44 -2.47
CA PRO A 203 -9.74 6.13 -2.36
C PRO A 203 -10.08 5.19 -3.53
N GLU A 204 -11.27 5.32 -4.10
CA GLU A 204 -11.77 4.56 -5.24
C GLU A 204 -11.01 4.90 -6.54
N ASP A 205 -10.54 6.13 -6.72
CA ASP A 205 -9.71 6.52 -7.86
C ASP A 205 -8.37 5.80 -7.82
N ILE A 206 -7.78 5.70 -6.61
CA ILE A 206 -6.53 4.99 -6.40
C ILE A 206 -6.70 3.49 -6.64
N SER A 207 -7.76 2.88 -6.10
CA SER A 207 -8.01 1.45 -6.28
C SER A 207 -8.33 1.10 -7.73
N SER A 208 -9.05 1.96 -8.44
CA SER A 208 -9.34 1.82 -9.87
C SER A 208 -8.06 1.85 -10.70
N ALA A 209 -7.14 2.77 -10.40
CA ALA A 209 -5.83 2.83 -11.05
C ALA A 209 -5.04 1.53 -10.82
N ILE A 210 -4.99 1.02 -9.58
CA ILE A 210 -4.29 -0.24 -9.26
C ILE A 210 -4.86 -1.41 -10.05
N VAL A 211 -6.18 -1.58 -10.10
CA VAL A 211 -6.83 -2.67 -10.85
C VAL A 211 -6.58 -2.54 -12.34
N ASN A 212 -6.73 -1.35 -12.93
CA ASN A 212 -6.49 -1.14 -14.36
C ASN A 212 -5.03 -1.40 -14.74
N ILE A 213 -4.06 -0.98 -13.91
CA ILE A 213 -2.65 -1.25 -14.13
C ILE A 213 -2.35 -2.75 -13.99
N TYR A 214 -2.94 -3.42 -13.00
CA TYR A 214 -2.80 -4.86 -12.83
C TYR A 214 -3.28 -5.65 -14.06
N LYS A 215 -4.38 -5.20 -14.69
CA LYS A 215 -4.99 -5.85 -15.87
C LYS A 215 -4.25 -5.59 -17.18
N MET A 216 -3.26 -4.73 -17.20
CA MET A 216 -2.45 -4.49 -18.41
C MET A 216 -1.69 -5.74 -18.84
N SER A 217 -1.40 -5.83 -20.14
CA SER A 217 -0.68 -6.96 -20.73
C SER A 217 0.65 -7.25 -20.02
N ALA A 218 1.14 -8.47 -20.18
CA ALA A 218 2.40 -8.90 -19.54
C ALA A 218 3.61 -8.01 -19.94
N GLY A 219 3.61 -7.49 -21.15
CA GLY A 219 4.69 -6.64 -21.67
C GLY A 219 4.66 -5.18 -21.19
N ALA A 220 3.60 -4.76 -20.51
CA ALA A 220 3.46 -3.37 -20.03
C ALA A 220 3.72 -3.28 -18.53
N ASN A 221 4.56 -2.32 -18.12
CA ASN A 221 4.69 -1.89 -16.72
C ASN A 221 4.40 -0.40 -16.62
N VAL A 222 3.61 0.00 -15.64
CA VAL A 222 3.47 1.42 -15.27
C VAL A 222 4.43 1.67 -14.13
N ASP A 223 5.46 2.44 -14.39
CA ASP A 223 6.51 2.71 -13.42
C ASP A 223 6.02 3.59 -12.27
N GLU A 224 5.36 4.67 -12.61
CA GLU A 224 4.86 5.66 -11.67
C GLU A 224 3.55 6.24 -12.21
N ILE A 225 2.56 6.45 -11.34
CA ILE A 225 1.34 7.18 -11.67
C ILE A 225 1.05 8.21 -10.60
N VAL A 226 0.88 9.47 -11.02
CA VAL A 226 0.56 10.59 -10.14
C VAL A 226 -0.92 10.90 -10.27
N ILE A 227 -1.66 10.83 -9.16
CA ILE A 227 -3.10 11.13 -9.10
C ILE A 227 -3.29 12.25 -8.09
N LYS A 228 -3.70 13.41 -8.56
CA LYS A 228 -3.85 14.63 -7.76
C LYS A 228 -5.26 15.20 -7.88
N PRO A 229 -5.72 15.98 -6.90
CA PRO A 229 -6.94 16.75 -7.04
C PRO A 229 -6.88 17.64 -8.29
N ALA A 230 -7.96 17.68 -9.06
CA ALA A 230 -8.04 18.47 -10.29
C ALA A 230 -7.90 20.00 -10.03
N TYR A 231 -8.25 20.42 -8.83
CA TYR A 231 -8.21 21.83 -8.41
C TYR A 231 -6.93 22.22 -7.65
N GLY A 232 -5.92 21.34 -7.61
CA GLY A 232 -4.68 21.55 -6.86
C GLY A 232 -4.63 20.79 -5.53
N GLN A 233 -3.48 20.83 -4.88
CA GLN A 233 -3.30 20.21 -3.54
C GLN A 233 -4.01 21.05 -2.48
N ILE A 234 -4.61 20.37 -1.53
CA ILE A 234 -5.29 20.97 -0.36
C ILE A 234 -4.39 20.76 0.85
#